data_e72656d16eef876b730275b927150a9d
#
_entry.id   e72656d16eef876b730275b927150a9d
#
_cell.length_a   1.000
_cell.length_b   1.000
_cell.length_c   1.000
_cell.angle_alpha   90.00
_cell.angle_beta   90.00
_cell.angle_gamma   90.00
#
_symmetry.space_group_name_H-M   'P 1'
#
loop_
_entity.id
_entity.type
_entity.pdbx_description
1 polymer ?
#
loop_
_entity_poly.entity_id
_entity_poly.type
_entity_poly.pdbx_seq_one_letter_code
_entity_poly.pdbx_strand_id
1 'polypeptide(L)'
;KTAYTIPLTLREKQKYDGPIIDTELCYEGLTQMHSPEPKRYSAFDVRKAAWRAVLSGADAGLGYGSFGIWPWKDISRPEQELEQNFNVQLVPYDWRTCLTFRGAKDLGFLKSILDEYALYGVNSLNDSEDDAIRAAESENYVLIYLPTAGTLDFSKFGLNVNECKVIDLQKRTILEGEVENN
;
A
#
# COMPACT_ATOMS: atom_id res chain seq x y z
N LYS A 1 -3.47 9.91 -6.37
CA LYS A 1 -3.73 9.46 -4.96
C LYS A 1 -2.48 8.80 -4.36
N THR A 2 -1.86 7.80 -4.96
CA THR A 2 -0.67 7.12 -4.40
C THR A 2 0.52 8.03 -4.06
N ALA A 3 0.66 9.17 -4.73
CA ALA A 3 1.71 10.15 -4.45
C ALA A 3 1.44 11.01 -3.21
N TYR A 4 0.19 11.09 -2.75
CA TYR A 4 -0.20 11.95 -1.63
C TYR A 4 -0.39 11.22 -0.31
N THR A 5 -0.48 9.89 -0.32
CA THR A 5 -0.71 9.09 0.88
C THR A 5 0.37 9.28 1.94
N ILE A 6 1.65 9.20 1.55
CA ILE A 6 2.78 9.37 2.49
C ILE A 6 2.83 10.78 3.05
N PRO A 7 2.88 11.86 2.22
CA PRO A 7 2.91 13.23 2.74
C PRO A 7 1.77 13.51 3.70
N LEU A 8 0.57 13.05 3.40
CA LEU A 8 -0.58 13.25 4.27
C LEU A 8 -0.43 12.51 5.59
N THR A 9 -0.04 11.24 5.56
CA THR A 9 0.13 10.42 6.77
C THR A 9 1.20 11.00 7.68
N LEU A 10 2.40 11.33 7.14
CA LEU A 10 3.49 11.92 7.91
C LEU A 10 3.08 13.28 8.52
N ARG A 11 2.43 14.12 7.75
CA ARG A 11 1.94 15.43 8.22
C ARG A 11 0.93 15.31 9.36
N GLU A 12 0.01 14.34 9.26
CA GLU A 12 -0.99 14.15 10.29
C GLU A 12 -0.38 13.53 11.56
N LYS A 13 0.60 12.64 11.45
CA LYS A 13 1.37 12.12 12.60
C LYS A 13 2.12 13.22 13.36
N GLN A 14 2.63 14.24 12.66
CA GLN A 14 3.27 15.39 13.31
C GLN A 14 2.31 16.23 14.17
N LYS A 15 1.02 16.20 13.87
CA LYS A 15 -0.01 17.00 14.53
C LYS A 15 -0.83 16.23 15.54
N TYR A 16 -0.91 14.92 15.37
CA TYR A 16 -1.80 14.05 16.11
C TYR A 16 -1.07 12.76 16.52
N ASP A 17 -0.92 12.56 17.82
CA ASP A 17 -0.24 11.41 18.43
C ASP A 17 -1.16 10.18 18.61
N GLY A 18 -2.28 10.15 17.94
CA GLY A 18 -3.22 9.03 17.98
C GLY A 18 -3.17 8.16 16.74
N PRO A 19 -4.05 7.15 16.67
CA PRO A 19 -4.15 6.23 15.55
C PRO A 19 -4.62 6.94 14.28
N ILE A 20 -4.01 6.59 13.14
CA ILE A 20 -4.35 7.13 11.82
C ILE A 20 -4.86 6.00 10.92
N ILE A 21 -5.99 6.25 10.26
CA ILE A 21 -6.55 5.38 9.22
C ILE A 21 -6.40 6.07 7.86
N ASP A 22 -5.80 5.39 6.89
CA ASP A 22 -5.90 5.80 5.47
C ASP A 22 -7.09 5.10 4.82
N THR A 23 -8.21 5.79 4.74
CA THR A 23 -9.46 5.22 4.23
C THR A 23 -9.55 5.22 2.71
N GLU A 24 -8.65 5.92 2.02
CA GLU A 24 -8.74 6.11 0.58
C GLU A 24 -7.39 5.99 -0.11
N LEU A 25 -6.82 4.79 -0.09
CA LEU A 25 -5.72 4.40 -0.97
C LEU A 25 -6.11 4.60 -2.46
N CYS A 26 -5.35 4.13 -3.40
CA CYS A 26 -5.81 4.04 -4.78
C CYS A 26 -6.81 2.89 -4.95
N TYR A 27 -7.90 3.12 -5.68
CA TYR A 27 -8.87 2.06 -5.99
C TYR A 27 -8.35 1.19 -7.13
N GLU A 28 -8.31 -0.13 -6.92
CA GLU A 28 -7.89 -1.07 -7.97
C GLU A 28 -8.82 -0.99 -9.18
N GLY A 29 -8.24 -0.88 -10.37
CA GLY A 29 -8.99 -0.72 -11.61
C GLY A 29 -9.40 0.71 -11.95
N LEU A 30 -9.31 1.68 -11.04
CA LEU A 30 -9.60 3.09 -11.33
C LEU A 30 -8.51 3.69 -12.22
N THR A 31 -8.88 4.63 -13.09
CA THR A 31 -7.94 5.36 -13.94
C THR A 31 -6.98 6.22 -13.10
N GLN A 32 -5.71 6.19 -13.45
CA GLN A 32 -4.69 7.08 -12.87
C GLN A 32 -4.86 8.49 -13.43
N MET A 33 -5.25 9.44 -12.58
CA MET A 33 -5.68 10.79 -13.00
C MET A 33 -4.61 11.62 -13.72
N HIS A 34 -3.32 11.33 -13.52
CA HIS A 34 -2.22 12.10 -14.08
C HIS A 34 -1.36 11.29 -15.06
N SER A 35 -1.87 10.16 -15.53
CA SER A 35 -1.18 9.40 -16.58
C SER A 35 -1.44 10.07 -17.93
N PRO A 36 -0.41 10.27 -18.77
CA PRO A 36 -0.59 10.81 -20.13
C PRO A 36 -1.44 9.90 -21.01
N GLU A 37 -1.47 8.61 -20.70
CA GLU A 37 -2.33 7.63 -21.34
C GLU A 37 -3.27 6.98 -20.29
N PRO A 38 -4.48 6.56 -20.68
CA PRO A 38 -5.41 5.88 -19.78
C PRO A 38 -4.78 4.61 -19.20
N LYS A 39 -4.40 4.66 -17.93
CA LYS A 39 -3.81 3.54 -17.19
C LYS A 39 -4.61 3.31 -15.92
N ARG A 40 -4.87 2.05 -15.58
CA ARG A 40 -5.56 1.68 -14.35
C ARG A 40 -4.59 1.44 -13.21
N TYR A 41 -5.01 1.73 -11.98
CA TYR A 41 -4.32 1.22 -10.80
C TYR A 41 -4.42 -0.30 -10.77
N SER A 42 -3.28 -0.94 -10.63
CA SER A 42 -3.14 -2.40 -10.52
C SER A 42 -3.06 -2.84 -9.05
N ALA A 43 -3.12 -4.16 -8.82
CA ALA A 43 -2.84 -4.73 -7.50
C ALA A 43 -1.46 -4.32 -6.95
N PHE A 44 -0.45 -4.15 -7.83
CA PHE A 44 0.86 -3.63 -7.42
C PHE A 44 0.76 -2.21 -6.86
N ASP A 45 -0.01 -1.34 -7.52
CA ASP A 45 -0.17 0.06 -7.07
C ASP A 45 -0.88 0.11 -5.70
N VAL A 46 -1.92 -0.70 -5.51
CA VAL A 46 -2.64 -0.83 -4.24
C VAL A 46 -1.71 -1.33 -3.13
N ARG A 47 -0.99 -2.42 -3.39
CA ARG A 47 -0.03 -3.00 -2.44
C ARG A 47 1.07 -2.01 -2.07
N LYS A 48 1.66 -1.34 -3.08
CA LYS A 48 2.67 -0.29 -2.87
C LYS A 48 2.13 0.84 -1.99
N ALA A 49 0.93 1.33 -2.27
CA ALA A 49 0.30 2.40 -1.48
C ALA A 49 0.07 1.95 -0.03
N ALA A 50 -0.44 0.73 0.16
CA ALA A 50 -0.74 0.18 1.48
C ALA A 50 0.51 0.03 2.37
N TRP A 51 1.57 -0.61 1.87
CA TRP A 51 2.82 -0.75 2.62
C TRP A 51 3.44 0.61 2.96
N ARG A 52 3.44 1.54 2.00
CA ARG A 52 3.97 2.88 2.23
C ARG A 52 3.14 3.66 3.25
N ALA A 53 1.82 3.53 3.24
CA ALA A 53 0.95 4.17 4.22
C ALA A 53 1.22 3.65 5.64
N VAL A 54 1.25 2.33 5.83
CA VAL A 54 1.53 1.71 7.14
C VAL A 54 2.89 2.14 7.67
N LEU A 55 3.95 2.03 6.86
CA LEU A 55 5.30 2.41 7.27
C LEU A 55 5.52 3.93 7.40
N SER A 56 4.50 4.72 7.07
CA SER A 56 4.47 6.16 7.33
C SER A 56 3.59 6.55 8.52
N GLY A 57 2.98 5.56 9.20
CA GLY A 57 2.19 5.76 10.42
C GLY A 57 0.67 5.65 10.26
N ALA A 58 0.16 5.10 9.15
CA ALA A 58 -1.25 4.70 9.06
C ALA A 58 -1.46 3.36 9.82
N ASP A 59 -1.39 3.44 11.12
CA ASP A 59 -1.29 2.32 12.05
C ASP A 59 -2.64 1.76 12.53
N ALA A 60 -3.72 2.48 12.30
CA ALA A 60 -5.06 2.05 12.72
C ALA A 60 -5.86 1.35 11.61
N GLY A 61 -5.37 1.36 10.37
CA GLY A 61 -6.03 0.65 9.28
C GLY A 61 -5.92 1.29 7.92
N LEU A 62 -6.36 0.53 6.93
CA LEU A 62 -6.35 0.91 5.52
C LEU A 62 -7.69 0.60 4.86
N GLY A 63 -8.18 1.50 4.02
CA GLY A 63 -9.33 1.25 3.15
C GLY A 63 -8.91 0.60 1.83
N TYR A 64 -9.63 -0.43 1.41
CA TYR A 64 -9.52 -0.99 0.05
C TYR A 64 -10.76 -0.67 -0.75
N GLY A 65 -10.57 -0.29 -2.00
CA GLY A 65 -11.64 -0.09 -2.96
C GLY A 65 -11.28 -0.61 -4.34
N SER A 66 -12.30 -0.89 -5.15
CA SER A 66 -12.14 -1.26 -6.55
C SER A 66 -13.16 -0.56 -7.44
N PHE A 67 -12.74 -0.25 -8.66
CA PHE A 67 -13.54 0.49 -9.60
C PHE A 67 -14.50 -0.42 -10.37
N GLY A 68 -15.56 -0.75 -9.71
CA GLY A 68 -16.65 -1.62 -10.10
C GLY A 68 -17.54 -1.91 -8.91
N ILE A 69 -16.96 -2.10 -7.71
CA ILE A 69 -17.71 -2.20 -6.46
C ILE A 69 -18.15 -0.81 -6.01
N TRP A 70 -17.22 0.14 -5.98
CA TRP A 70 -17.55 1.51 -5.58
C TRP A 70 -18.72 2.11 -6.36
N PRO A 71 -18.76 2.11 -7.72
CA PRO A 71 -19.92 2.58 -8.47
C PRO A 71 -21.02 1.52 -8.62
N TRP A 72 -20.85 0.34 -8.03
CA TRP A 72 -21.77 -0.80 -8.14
C TRP A 72 -22.16 -1.15 -9.57
N LYS A 73 -21.16 -1.22 -10.48
CA LYS A 73 -21.41 -1.51 -11.90
C LYS A 73 -21.87 -2.94 -12.11
N ASP A 74 -23.06 -3.08 -12.70
CA ASP A 74 -23.64 -4.36 -13.10
C ASP A 74 -23.84 -4.39 -14.62
N ILE A 75 -23.06 -5.19 -15.33
CA ILE A 75 -23.16 -5.32 -16.80
C ILE A 75 -24.45 -5.97 -17.28
N SER A 76 -25.19 -6.67 -16.40
CA SER A 76 -26.51 -7.19 -16.73
C SER A 76 -27.60 -6.12 -16.77
N ARG A 77 -27.27 -4.90 -16.34
CA ARG A 77 -28.14 -3.73 -16.36
C ARG A 77 -27.56 -2.65 -17.26
N PRO A 78 -27.68 -2.79 -18.59
CA PRO A 78 -27.07 -1.85 -19.54
C PRO A 78 -27.62 -0.43 -19.42
N GLU A 79 -28.87 -0.28 -18.94
CA GLU A 79 -29.55 1.00 -18.69
C GLU A 79 -29.06 1.69 -17.40
N GLN A 80 -28.18 1.06 -16.61
CA GLN A 80 -27.64 1.67 -15.42
C GLN A 80 -26.80 2.89 -15.79
N GLU A 81 -27.37 4.08 -15.58
CA GLU A 81 -26.63 5.32 -15.64
C GLU A 81 -25.68 5.37 -14.42
N LEU A 82 -24.39 5.37 -14.70
CA LEU A 82 -23.40 5.66 -13.67
C LEU A 82 -23.30 7.18 -13.57
N GLU A 83 -23.44 7.71 -12.36
CA GLU A 83 -23.14 9.11 -12.13
C GLU A 83 -21.71 9.41 -12.58
N GLN A 84 -21.58 10.06 -13.74
CA GLN A 84 -20.29 10.43 -14.33
C GLN A 84 -19.73 11.70 -13.67
N ASN A 85 -19.74 11.77 -12.36
CA ASN A 85 -19.27 12.95 -11.63
C ASN A 85 -17.75 13.05 -11.55
N PHE A 86 -17.01 12.16 -12.21
CA PHE A 86 -15.55 12.15 -12.20
C PHE A 86 -15.03 12.07 -13.63
N ASN A 87 -13.97 12.83 -13.91
CA ASN A 87 -13.18 12.72 -15.14
C ASN A 87 -12.44 11.37 -15.23
N VAL A 88 -13.21 10.27 -15.25
CA VAL A 88 -12.65 8.92 -15.35
C VAL A 88 -12.64 8.52 -16.82
N GLN A 89 -11.46 8.36 -17.37
CA GLN A 89 -11.28 8.03 -18.80
C GLN A 89 -11.69 6.59 -19.16
N LEU A 90 -11.79 5.71 -18.16
CA LEU A 90 -12.08 4.29 -18.37
C LEU A 90 -13.33 3.89 -17.60
N VAL A 91 -14.16 3.04 -18.23
CA VAL A 91 -15.41 2.55 -17.63
C VAL A 91 -15.14 1.62 -16.44
N PRO A 92 -16.04 1.58 -15.43
CA PRO A 92 -15.92 0.65 -14.32
C PRO A 92 -15.99 -0.82 -14.80
N TYR A 93 -15.31 -1.70 -14.06
CA TYR A 93 -15.51 -3.14 -14.21
C TYR A 93 -16.88 -3.57 -13.67
N ASP A 94 -17.36 -4.74 -14.11
CA ASP A 94 -18.46 -5.39 -13.40
C ASP A 94 -18.06 -5.69 -11.95
N TRP A 95 -18.96 -5.49 -11.00
CA TRP A 95 -18.66 -5.68 -9.59
C TRP A 95 -18.21 -7.12 -9.28
N ARG A 96 -18.71 -8.13 -10.00
CA ARG A 96 -18.31 -9.53 -9.84
C ARG A 96 -16.86 -9.77 -10.26
N THR A 97 -16.43 -9.10 -11.33
CA THR A 97 -15.02 -9.09 -11.75
C THR A 97 -14.13 -8.53 -10.64
N CYS A 98 -14.54 -7.44 -10.00
CA CYS A 98 -13.80 -6.81 -8.91
C CYS A 98 -13.61 -7.74 -7.69
N LEU A 99 -14.52 -8.67 -7.42
CA LEU A 99 -14.36 -9.67 -6.35
C LEU A 99 -13.19 -10.62 -6.59
N THR A 100 -12.68 -10.72 -7.82
CA THR A 100 -11.52 -11.54 -8.17
C THR A 100 -10.19 -10.78 -8.11
N PHE A 101 -10.23 -9.47 -7.86
CA PHE A 101 -9.08 -8.62 -7.87
C PHE A 101 -8.07 -9.01 -6.78
N ARG A 102 -6.81 -8.89 -7.13
CA ARG A 102 -5.72 -9.37 -6.30
C ARG A 102 -5.39 -8.45 -5.13
N GLY A 103 -5.61 -7.14 -5.29
CA GLY A 103 -5.24 -6.15 -4.28
C GLY A 103 -5.88 -6.39 -2.93
N ALA A 104 -7.16 -6.84 -2.90
CA ALA A 104 -7.81 -7.22 -1.65
C ALA A 104 -7.07 -8.34 -0.91
N LYS A 105 -6.58 -9.35 -1.65
CA LYS A 105 -5.79 -10.45 -1.07
C LYS A 105 -4.41 -9.99 -0.60
N ASP A 106 -3.81 -9.03 -1.30
CA ASP A 106 -2.52 -8.45 -0.93
C ASP A 106 -2.64 -7.61 0.36
N LEU A 107 -3.78 -6.91 0.57
CA LEU A 107 -4.06 -6.22 1.84
C LEU A 107 -4.36 -7.21 2.99
N GLY A 108 -5.06 -8.29 2.69
CA GLY A 108 -5.25 -9.38 3.66
C GLY A 108 -3.91 -9.99 4.11
N PHE A 109 -2.97 -10.16 3.18
CA PHE A 109 -1.62 -10.64 3.48
C PHE A 109 -0.82 -9.60 4.29
N LEU A 110 -0.90 -8.31 3.95
CA LEU A 110 -0.33 -7.24 4.78
C LEU A 110 -0.84 -7.34 6.22
N LYS A 111 -2.17 -7.46 6.40
CA LYS A 111 -2.74 -7.62 7.73
C LYS A 111 -2.19 -8.84 8.46
N SER A 112 -2.05 -9.99 7.81
CA SER A 112 -1.50 -11.19 8.44
C SER A 112 -0.05 -11.00 8.91
N ILE A 113 0.76 -10.23 8.17
CA ILE A 113 2.12 -9.88 8.58
C ILE A 113 2.11 -8.96 9.80
N LEU A 114 1.24 -7.94 9.81
CA LEU A 114 1.11 -7.05 10.96
C LEU A 114 0.66 -7.80 12.22
N ASP A 115 -0.25 -8.76 12.08
CA ASP A 115 -0.73 -9.61 13.18
C ASP A 115 0.38 -10.56 13.68
N GLU A 116 1.07 -11.25 12.76
CA GLU A 116 2.09 -12.26 13.08
C GLU A 116 3.28 -11.67 13.85
N TYR A 117 3.71 -10.49 13.45
CA TYR A 117 4.88 -9.81 14.04
C TYR A 117 4.51 -8.69 15.02
N ALA A 118 3.23 -8.55 15.38
CA ALA A 118 2.73 -7.49 16.28
C ALA A 118 3.20 -6.08 15.87
N LEU A 119 3.07 -5.76 14.58
CA LEU A 119 3.60 -4.53 13.97
C LEU A 119 2.58 -3.39 13.93
N TYR A 120 1.81 -3.22 14.99
CA TYR A 120 0.90 -2.11 15.16
C TYR A 120 1.59 -0.95 15.87
N GLY A 121 1.29 0.28 15.44
CA GLY A 121 1.89 1.47 16.03
C GLY A 121 3.38 1.64 15.69
N VAL A 122 3.79 1.24 14.48
CA VAL A 122 5.18 1.40 14.04
C VAL A 122 5.55 2.86 13.85
N ASN A 123 6.79 3.22 14.21
CA ASN A 123 7.36 4.54 14.02
C ASN A 123 8.13 4.60 12.69
N SER A 124 7.79 5.56 11.83
CA SER A 124 8.53 5.76 10.57
C SER A 124 9.97 6.18 10.84
N LEU A 125 10.92 5.54 10.15
CA LEU A 125 12.34 5.89 10.15
C LEU A 125 12.72 6.82 8.97
N ASN A 126 11.76 7.20 8.13
CA ASN A 126 12.00 8.10 7.02
C ASN A 126 11.50 9.51 7.34
N ASP A 127 12.37 10.49 7.17
CA ASP A 127 12.04 11.92 7.30
C ASP A 127 11.53 12.52 5.97
N SER A 128 11.89 11.91 4.84
CA SER A 128 11.52 12.39 3.50
C SER A 128 10.25 11.73 2.99
N GLU A 129 9.38 12.55 2.39
CA GLU A 129 8.17 12.11 1.68
C GLU A 129 8.48 11.43 0.36
N ASP A 130 9.63 11.75 -0.24
CA ASP A 130 10.02 11.30 -1.59
C ASP A 130 10.71 9.93 -1.60
N ASP A 131 11.06 9.39 -0.43
CA ASP A 131 11.73 8.11 -0.35
C ASP A 131 10.88 6.98 -0.94
N ALA A 132 11.40 6.34 -1.98
CA ALA A 132 10.78 5.17 -2.58
C ALA A 132 10.79 3.97 -1.62
N ILE A 133 11.85 3.83 -0.83
CA ILE A 133 12.04 2.85 0.24
C ILE A 133 11.46 3.42 1.52
N ARG A 134 10.61 2.68 2.18
CA ARG A 134 10.04 3.07 3.48
C ARG A 134 10.51 2.11 4.55
N ALA A 135 10.93 2.67 5.67
CA ALA A 135 11.32 1.91 6.85
C ALA A 135 10.54 2.38 8.06
N ALA A 136 10.21 1.46 8.94
CA ALA A 136 9.58 1.74 10.21
C ALA A 136 10.02 0.72 11.26
N GLU A 137 10.04 1.14 12.51
CA GLU A 137 10.38 0.30 13.65
C GLU A 137 9.18 0.04 14.55
N SER A 138 9.18 -1.13 15.15
CA SER A 138 8.34 -1.53 16.27
C SER A 138 9.24 -1.88 17.46
N GLU A 139 8.66 -2.33 18.55
CA GLU A 139 9.41 -2.75 19.74
C GLU A 139 10.47 -3.83 19.43
N ASN A 140 10.17 -4.78 18.53
CA ASN A 140 11.00 -5.96 18.30
C ASN A 140 11.55 -6.10 16.88
N TYR A 141 11.04 -5.31 15.94
CA TYR A 141 11.36 -5.46 14.51
C TYR A 141 11.53 -4.13 13.82
N VAL A 142 12.35 -4.13 12.78
CA VAL A 142 12.37 -3.07 11.76
C VAL A 142 11.85 -3.66 10.46
N LEU A 143 10.88 -2.97 9.85
CA LEU A 143 10.34 -3.32 8.54
C LEU A 143 10.86 -2.34 7.51
N ILE A 144 11.33 -2.87 6.39
CA ILE A 144 11.77 -2.06 5.26
C ILE A 144 11.05 -2.51 4.01
N TYR A 145 10.32 -1.61 3.38
CA TYR A 145 9.64 -1.84 2.11
C TYR A 145 10.51 -1.39 0.95
N LEU A 146 10.79 -2.32 0.05
CA LEU A 146 11.48 -2.08 -1.23
C LEU A 146 10.44 -2.15 -2.35
N PRO A 147 10.25 -1.08 -3.15
CA PRO A 147 9.29 -1.09 -4.25
C PRO A 147 9.71 -2.03 -5.40
N THR A 148 10.99 -2.29 -5.52
CA THR A 148 11.62 -3.19 -6.50
C THR A 148 12.69 -4.02 -5.83
N ALA A 149 12.99 -5.21 -6.39
CA ALA A 149 14.09 -6.03 -5.91
C ALA A 149 15.44 -5.28 -6.08
N GLY A 150 16.34 -5.46 -5.13
CA GLY A 150 17.65 -4.81 -5.13
C GLY A 150 18.41 -5.09 -3.84
N THR A 151 19.64 -4.58 -3.77
CA THR A 151 20.46 -4.60 -2.57
C THR A 151 20.08 -3.42 -1.67
N LEU A 152 19.97 -3.69 -0.38
CA LEU A 152 19.66 -2.70 0.64
C LEU A 152 20.87 -2.47 1.53
N ASP A 153 21.27 -1.22 1.67
CA ASP A 153 22.26 -0.79 2.64
C ASP A 153 21.58 -0.39 3.95
N PHE A 154 21.69 -1.24 4.95
CA PHE A 154 21.06 -1.03 6.25
C PHE A 154 21.65 0.15 7.03
N SER A 155 22.91 0.54 6.74
CA SER A 155 23.55 1.68 7.41
C SER A 155 22.83 3.00 7.19
N LYS A 156 22.09 3.13 6.06
CA LYS A 156 21.25 4.30 5.76
C LYS A 156 20.11 4.53 6.75
N PHE A 157 19.76 3.49 7.50
CA PHE A 157 18.74 3.56 8.55
C PHE A 157 19.38 3.45 9.96
N GLY A 158 20.71 3.54 10.06
CA GLY A 158 21.41 3.38 11.33
C GLY A 158 21.37 1.96 11.92
N LEU A 159 21.08 0.97 11.07
CA LEU A 159 20.87 -0.42 11.50
C LEU A 159 22.14 -1.25 11.33
N ASN A 160 22.43 -2.08 12.34
CA ASN A 160 23.40 -3.17 12.25
C ASN A 160 22.62 -4.49 12.30
N VAL A 161 22.57 -5.20 11.17
CA VAL A 161 21.68 -6.35 10.95
C VAL A 161 22.52 -7.61 10.78
N ASN A 162 22.25 -8.62 11.59
CA ASN A 162 22.90 -9.94 11.51
C ASN A 162 22.01 -10.98 10.81
N GLU A 163 20.70 -10.81 10.89
CA GLU A 163 19.70 -11.68 10.27
C GLU A 163 18.51 -10.87 9.77
N CYS A 164 17.90 -11.33 8.71
CA CYS A 164 16.68 -10.72 8.20
C CYS A 164 15.76 -11.77 7.56
N LYS A 165 14.49 -11.42 7.44
CA LYS A 165 13.51 -12.17 6.63
C LYS A 165 13.13 -11.34 5.43
N VAL A 166 12.95 -11.98 4.31
CA VAL A 166 12.47 -11.37 3.07
C VAL A 166 11.02 -11.78 2.84
N ILE A 167 10.14 -10.80 2.76
CA ILE A 167 8.72 -11.02 2.46
C ILE A 167 8.50 -10.74 0.97
N ASP A 168 8.35 -11.79 0.18
CA ASP A 168 7.96 -11.67 -1.23
C ASP A 168 6.47 -11.33 -1.32
N LEU A 169 6.17 -10.07 -1.50
CA LEU A 169 4.79 -9.55 -1.55
C LEU A 169 4.04 -10.01 -2.81
N GLN A 170 4.75 -10.39 -3.87
CA GLN A 170 4.12 -10.91 -5.07
C GLN A 170 3.72 -12.37 -4.90
N LYS A 171 4.54 -13.18 -4.25
CA LYS A 171 4.24 -14.59 -3.98
C LYS A 171 3.47 -14.78 -2.67
N ARG A 172 3.52 -13.78 -1.78
CA ARG A 172 2.99 -13.84 -0.41
C ARG A 172 3.66 -14.95 0.39
N THR A 173 4.99 -14.96 0.36
CA THR A 173 5.83 -15.93 1.06
C THR A 173 6.88 -15.21 1.89
N ILE A 174 7.30 -15.85 2.97
CA ILE A 174 8.38 -15.39 3.84
C ILE A 174 9.57 -16.32 3.64
N LEU A 175 10.74 -15.75 3.44
CA LEU A 175 12.00 -16.44 3.20
C LEU A 175 13.06 -15.92 4.17
N GLU A 176 14.05 -16.72 4.49
CA GLU A 176 15.26 -16.22 5.15
C GLU A 176 16.03 -15.33 4.16
N GLY A 177 16.54 -14.22 4.65
CA GLY A 177 17.33 -13.27 3.87
C GLY A 177 18.82 -13.53 4.05
N GLU A 178 19.62 -13.14 3.06
CA GLU A 178 21.07 -13.15 3.14
C GLU A 178 21.57 -11.76 3.57
N VAL A 179 22.46 -11.73 4.56
CA VAL A 179 23.09 -10.51 5.05
C VAL A 179 24.60 -10.61 4.77
N GLU A 180 25.10 -9.68 3.96
CA GLU A 180 26.54 -9.54 3.73
C GLU A 180 27.11 -8.51 4.71
N ASN A 181 28.06 -8.91 5.52
CA ASN A 181 28.80 -8.01 6.40
C ASN A 181 29.99 -7.43 5.63
N ASN A 182 29.97 -6.13 5.38
CA ASN A 182 31.07 -5.39 4.78
C ASN A 182 32.09 -4.94 5.80
#